data_0b104c2768eccbaf78dd7e53af9fc732
#
_entry.id   0b104c2768eccbaf78dd7e53af9fc732
#
_cell.length_a   1.000
_cell.length_b   1.000
_cell.length_c   1.000
_cell.angle_alpha   90.00
_cell.angle_beta   90.00
_cell.angle_gamma   90.00
#
_symmetry.space_group_name_H-M   'P 1'
#
loop_
_entity.id
_entity.type
_entity.pdbx_description
1 polymer ?
#
loop_
_entity_poly.entity_id
_entity_poly.type
_entity_poly.pdbx_seq_one_letter_code
_entity_poly.pdbx_strand_id
1 'polypeptide(L)'
;MGMTLTQKILAAHAGLPEVKAGQLINAKLDIVLGNDITTPVAINEFERAGFDRVFDKEHIAIVLDHFVPNKDIKSATQSKQCREFANKYDILNFYDVGQMGIEHALLPEKGIVTAGDCVIGADSHTCTYGALGAFSTGVGSTDMAAGMATGMAWFKVPSAIKFVLTGKFNPRVSGKDLILHIIGMIGVDGALYKSMEFTGPGVESLTMDDRLCICNMAIEAGAKNGIFPVDEVTKAYLAGRSQRPPVFYEADPDAVYEKTIEIDLGALEPTVSYPHLPENTHVASEGKDIKIDQVVIGSCTNGRLEDMEAAYKVLKGKHIAKGVRGIIIPATMAVYKECILRGWTTAFIDAGCIVSTPTCGPCLGGYMGILAAGERCVSTTNRNFVGRMGHVDSEVYLASPATAAASALTGYITDPRTV
;
A
#
# COMPACT_ATOMS: atom_id res chain seq x y z
N MET A 1 -21.98 7.17 -23.64
CA MET A 1 -20.99 6.09 -23.42
C MET A 1 -20.77 6.08 -21.93
N GLY A 2 -21.03 4.94 -21.29
CA GLY A 2 -20.99 4.85 -19.84
C GLY A 2 -19.59 5.09 -19.27
N MET A 3 -19.53 5.61 -18.06
CA MET A 3 -18.30 5.92 -17.33
C MET A 3 -17.91 4.78 -16.39
N THR A 4 -16.60 4.50 -16.30
CA THR A 4 -16.03 3.62 -15.28
C THR A 4 -16.09 4.28 -13.89
N LEU A 5 -15.87 3.52 -12.83
CA LEU A 5 -15.89 4.05 -11.45
C LEU A 5 -14.92 5.23 -11.29
N THR A 6 -13.67 5.09 -11.75
CA THR A 6 -12.68 6.17 -11.72
C THR A 6 -13.13 7.40 -12.49
N GLN A 7 -13.76 7.22 -13.67
CA GLN A 7 -14.27 8.35 -14.46
C GLN A 7 -15.40 9.09 -13.76
N LYS A 8 -16.29 8.38 -13.05
CA LYS A 8 -17.37 9.00 -12.24
C LYS A 8 -16.81 9.93 -11.16
N ILE A 9 -15.82 9.46 -10.42
CA ILE A 9 -15.18 10.25 -9.35
C ILE A 9 -14.50 11.49 -9.96
N LEU A 10 -13.72 11.31 -11.02
CA LEU A 10 -13.01 12.40 -11.68
C LEU A 10 -13.96 13.43 -12.32
N ALA A 11 -15.07 13.00 -12.93
CA ALA A 11 -16.09 13.88 -13.46
C ALA A 11 -16.69 14.78 -12.36
N ALA A 12 -17.06 14.18 -11.23
CA ALA A 12 -17.62 14.92 -10.10
C ALA A 12 -16.64 15.96 -9.56
N HIS A 13 -15.36 15.61 -9.40
CA HIS A 13 -14.32 16.52 -8.90
C HIS A 13 -13.90 17.60 -9.91
N ALA A 14 -14.09 17.33 -11.20
CA ALA A 14 -13.91 18.33 -12.25
C ALA A 14 -15.14 19.24 -12.45
N GLY A 15 -16.27 18.95 -11.80
CA GLY A 15 -17.53 19.66 -12.00
C GLY A 15 -18.11 19.43 -13.39
N LEU A 16 -17.83 18.29 -14.02
CA LEU A 16 -18.26 17.90 -15.35
C LEU A 16 -19.35 16.83 -15.28
N PRO A 17 -20.33 16.84 -16.20
CA PRO A 17 -21.36 15.80 -16.23
C PRO A 17 -20.80 14.44 -16.71
N GLU A 18 -19.77 14.46 -17.54
CA GLU A 18 -19.06 13.27 -18.04
C GLU A 18 -17.61 13.59 -18.38
N VAL A 19 -16.75 12.57 -18.31
CA VAL A 19 -15.36 12.61 -18.79
C VAL A 19 -15.06 11.38 -19.63
N LYS A 20 -14.04 11.47 -20.48
CA LYS A 20 -13.60 10.37 -21.37
C LYS A 20 -12.13 10.08 -21.15
N ALA A 21 -11.74 8.81 -21.33
CA ALA A 21 -10.34 8.41 -21.32
C ALA A 21 -9.50 9.29 -22.27
N GLY A 22 -8.36 9.76 -21.79
CA GLY A 22 -7.46 10.67 -22.51
C GLY A 22 -7.79 12.16 -22.37
N GLN A 23 -8.95 12.52 -21.84
CA GLN A 23 -9.33 13.92 -21.59
C GLN A 23 -8.47 14.53 -20.50
N LEU A 24 -7.99 15.77 -20.71
CA LEU A 24 -7.33 16.56 -19.67
C LEU A 24 -8.38 17.34 -18.88
N ILE A 25 -8.31 17.23 -17.56
CA ILE A 25 -9.22 17.88 -16.61
C ILE A 25 -8.44 18.53 -15.47
N ASN A 26 -9.03 19.52 -14.83
CA ASN A 26 -8.63 19.99 -13.50
C ASN A 26 -9.66 19.47 -12.49
N ALA A 27 -9.22 18.82 -11.45
CA ALA A 27 -10.09 18.25 -10.42
C ALA A 27 -9.77 18.85 -9.05
N LYS A 28 -10.82 19.04 -8.24
CA LYS A 28 -10.68 19.39 -6.82
C LYS A 28 -10.12 18.21 -6.05
N LEU A 29 -9.30 18.49 -5.06
CA LEU A 29 -8.69 17.48 -4.19
C LEU A 29 -9.39 17.47 -2.83
N ASP A 30 -9.64 16.27 -2.31
CA ASP A 30 -10.15 16.08 -0.95
C ASP A 30 -9.01 15.89 0.04
N ILE A 31 -7.93 15.22 -0.36
CA ILE A 31 -6.74 15.04 0.48
C ILE A 31 -5.47 15.18 -0.36
N VAL A 32 -4.50 15.90 0.21
CA VAL A 32 -3.11 15.94 -0.26
C VAL A 32 -2.23 15.37 0.85
N LEU A 33 -1.46 14.33 0.55
CA LEU A 33 -0.64 13.66 1.57
C LEU A 33 0.84 13.58 1.20
N GLY A 34 1.67 13.45 2.25
CA GLY A 34 3.09 13.19 2.10
C GLY A 34 3.73 12.69 3.40
N ASN A 35 4.95 12.21 3.26
CA ASN A 35 5.73 11.61 4.33
C ASN A 35 7.04 12.36 4.60
N ASP A 36 7.86 11.90 5.54
CA ASP A 36 9.11 12.54 5.94
C ASP A 36 10.22 12.52 4.86
N ILE A 37 10.02 11.81 3.74
CA ILE A 37 10.95 11.86 2.59
C ILE A 37 10.51 12.90 1.57
N THR A 38 9.25 12.89 1.21
CA THR A 38 8.72 13.63 0.06
C THR A 38 8.17 15.02 0.44
N THR A 39 7.62 15.15 1.64
CA THR A 39 7.11 16.44 2.13
C THR A 39 8.19 17.53 2.21
N PRO A 40 9.41 17.27 2.68
CA PRO A 40 10.47 18.30 2.67
C PRO A 40 10.75 18.85 1.26
N VAL A 41 10.73 17.99 0.24
CA VAL A 41 10.90 18.42 -1.15
C VAL A 41 9.71 19.27 -1.60
N ALA A 42 8.48 18.84 -1.28
CA ALA A 42 7.27 19.60 -1.60
C ALA A 42 7.24 20.97 -0.88
N ILE A 43 7.69 21.05 0.37
CA ILE A 43 7.82 22.33 1.11
C ILE A 43 8.77 23.28 0.39
N ASN A 44 9.93 22.80 -0.04
CA ASN A 44 10.89 23.62 -0.78
C ASN A 44 10.30 24.14 -2.10
N GLU A 45 9.54 23.32 -2.82
CA GLU A 45 8.86 23.73 -4.05
C GLU A 45 7.71 24.72 -3.77
N PHE A 46 6.97 24.51 -2.68
CA PHE A 46 5.90 25.39 -2.22
C PHE A 46 6.44 26.80 -1.91
N GLU A 47 7.55 26.88 -1.17
CA GLU A 47 8.21 28.15 -0.82
C GLU A 47 8.85 28.81 -2.06
N ARG A 48 9.51 28.04 -2.92
CA ARG A 48 10.10 28.52 -4.17
C ARG A 48 9.07 29.13 -5.12
N ALA A 49 7.87 28.53 -5.16
CA ALA A 49 6.76 29.05 -5.95
C ALA A 49 6.10 30.30 -5.37
N GLY A 50 6.51 30.73 -4.16
CA GLY A 50 5.98 31.91 -3.48
C GLY A 50 4.60 31.70 -2.86
N PHE A 51 4.21 30.47 -2.60
CA PHE A 51 2.96 30.20 -1.88
C PHE A 51 3.09 30.57 -0.42
N ASP A 52 2.11 31.27 0.13
CA ASP A 52 2.07 31.78 1.51
C ASP A 52 0.96 31.18 2.37
N ARG A 53 0.09 30.39 1.77
CA ARG A 53 -1.03 29.70 2.44
C ARG A 53 -1.31 28.33 1.82
N VAL A 54 -1.83 27.44 2.61
CA VAL A 54 -2.40 26.17 2.16
C VAL A 54 -3.87 26.35 1.83
N PHE A 55 -4.41 25.50 0.93
CA PHE A 55 -5.82 25.61 0.52
C PHE A 55 -6.77 25.28 1.66
N ASP A 56 -6.43 24.27 2.45
CA ASP A 56 -7.18 23.84 3.62
C ASP A 56 -6.33 22.95 4.53
N LYS A 57 -6.21 23.31 5.80
CA LYS A 57 -5.41 22.61 6.79
C LYS A 57 -5.98 21.27 7.24
N GLU A 58 -7.27 21.04 7.03
CA GLU A 58 -7.96 19.78 7.34
C GLU A 58 -7.78 18.74 6.23
N HIS A 59 -7.46 19.19 5.02
CA HIS A 59 -7.35 18.40 3.80
C HIS A 59 -5.89 18.09 3.42
N ILE A 60 -4.93 18.40 4.30
CA ILE A 60 -3.52 18.03 4.16
C ILE A 60 -3.16 17.03 5.25
N ALA A 61 -2.52 15.92 4.87
CA ALA A 61 -2.02 14.92 5.78
C ALA A 61 -0.49 14.78 5.63
N ILE A 62 0.24 14.87 6.74
CA ILE A 62 1.69 14.67 6.79
C ILE A 62 1.97 13.58 7.82
N VAL A 63 2.58 12.49 7.38
CA VAL A 63 2.89 11.32 8.20
C VAL A 63 4.39 11.08 8.22
N LEU A 64 5.00 11.13 9.39
CA LEU A 64 6.40 10.75 9.56
C LEU A 64 6.47 9.24 9.80
N ASP A 65 6.86 8.45 8.79
CA ASP A 65 6.79 7.00 8.84
C ASP A 65 7.97 6.24 8.21
N HIS A 66 8.85 6.92 7.48
CA HIS A 66 9.97 6.26 6.81
C HIS A 66 11.23 6.18 7.66
N PHE A 67 11.57 7.27 8.36
CA PHE A 67 12.84 7.42 9.09
C PHE A 67 12.66 7.70 10.59
N VAL A 68 11.48 7.52 11.11
CA VAL A 68 11.19 7.77 12.53
C VAL A 68 11.09 6.47 13.33
N PRO A 69 11.55 6.44 14.60
CA PRO A 69 12.40 7.46 15.23
C PRO A 69 13.66 7.69 14.39
N ASN A 70 14.09 8.96 14.27
CA ASN A 70 15.07 9.34 13.24
C ASN A 70 16.37 8.54 13.29
N LYS A 71 16.78 7.99 12.16
CA LYS A 71 17.97 7.13 12.01
C LYS A 71 19.30 7.88 11.98
N ASP A 72 19.28 9.15 11.57
CA ASP A 72 20.46 10.01 11.43
C ASP A 72 20.08 11.50 11.49
N ILE A 73 21.11 12.38 11.47
CA ILE A 73 20.94 13.86 11.53
C ILE A 73 20.14 14.37 10.33
N LYS A 74 20.34 13.79 9.13
CA LYS A 74 19.64 14.21 7.92
C LYS A 74 18.14 13.95 8.04
N SER A 75 17.76 12.76 8.46
CA SER A 75 16.35 12.41 8.67
C SER A 75 15.70 13.23 9.80
N ALA A 76 16.47 13.54 10.87
CA ALA A 76 15.99 14.44 11.92
C ALA A 76 15.73 15.86 11.41
N THR A 77 16.56 16.37 10.50
CA THR A 77 16.36 17.66 9.84
C THR A 77 15.12 17.67 8.96
N GLN A 78 14.89 16.60 8.19
CA GLN A 78 13.70 16.43 7.36
C GLN A 78 12.42 16.39 8.21
N SER A 79 12.42 15.62 9.28
CA SER A 79 11.29 15.56 10.22
C SER A 79 11.03 16.90 10.89
N LYS A 80 12.09 17.65 11.24
CA LYS A 80 11.97 19.00 11.80
C LYS A 80 11.30 19.96 10.81
N GLN A 81 11.70 19.93 9.53
CA GLN A 81 11.09 20.75 8.48
C GLN A 81 9.59 20.47 8.33
N CYS A 82 9.19 19.18 8.37
CA CYS A 82 7.78 18.81 8.34
C CYS A 82 7.01 19.36 9.56
N ARG A 83 7.59 19.27 10.77
CA ARG A 83 6.98 19.82 12.01
C ARG A 83 6.81 21.34 11.92
N GLU A 84 7.84 22.06 11.45
CA GLU A 84 7.80 23.50 11.32
C GLU A 84 6.74 23.95 10.30
N PHE A 85 6.62 23.25 9.18
CA PHE A 85 5.58 23.49 8.19
C PHE A 85 4.19 23.21 8.74
N ALA A 86 3.99 22.06 9.40
CA ALA A 86 2.72 21.70 9.99
C ALA A 86 2.27 22.73 11.05
N ASN A 87 3.19 23.18 11.89
CA ASN A 87 2.92 24.21 12.89
C ASN A 87 2.63 25.58 12.25
N LYS A 88 3.38 25.98 11.21
CA LYS A 88 3.21 27.27 10.52
C LYS A 88 1.82 27.40 9.89
N TYR A 89 1.31 26.31 9.33
CA TYR A 89 0.01 26.30 8.62
C TYR A 89 -1.10 25.63 9.41
N ASP A 90 -0.85 25.26 10.68
CA ASP A 90 -1.83 24.64 11.58
C ASP A 90 -2.45 23.36 10.97
N ILE A 91 -1.61 22.52 10.32
CA ILE A 91 -2.06 21.26 9.68
C ILE A 91 -2.60 20.31 10.73
N LEU A 92 -3.87 19.91 10.61
CA LEU A 92 -4.53 19.08 11.61
C LEU A 92 -4.15 17.60 11.52
N ASN A 93 -3.92 17.09 10.32
CA ASN A 93 -3.58 15.69 10.10
C ASN A 93 -2.05 15.53 10.03
N PHE A 94 -1.37 15.85 11.13
CA PHE A 94 0.07 15.68 11.30
C PHE A 94 0.36 14.55 12.30
N TYR A 95 1.10 13.53 11.86
CA TYR A 95 1.38 12.33 12.65
C TYR A 95 2.89 12.11 12.80
N ASP A 96 3.37 12.21 14.04
CA ASP A 96 4.78 12.06 14.42
C ASP A 96 4.96 10.88 15.39
N VAL A 97 6.17 10.70 15.91
CA VAL A 97 6.52 9.65 16.90
C VAL A 97 5.49 9.60 18.04
N GLY A 98 5.02 8.40 18.34
CA GLY A 98 3.97 8.13 19.33
C GLY A 98 2.56 8.06 18.74
N GLN A 99 2.28 8.75 17.65
CA GLN A 99 1.02 8.68 16.88
C GLN A 99 1.23 8.14 15.46
N MET A 100 2.46 7.73 15.17
CA MET A 100 2.89 7.30 13.85
C MET A 100 2.26 5.98 13.41
N GLY A 101 2.25 5.81 12.13
CA GLY A 101 1.89 4.60 11.42
C GLY A 101 2.30 4.77 9.98
N ILE A 102 2.44 3.70 9.23
CA ILE A 102 2.72 3.78 7.80
C ILE A 102 1.54 4.48 7.12
N GLU A 103 1.78 5.56 6.38
CA GLU A 103 0.74 6.49 5.89
C GLU A 103 -0.45 5.77 5.23
N HIS A 104 -0.18 4.78 4.36
CA HIS A 104 -1.22 4.06 3.63
C HIS A 104 -1.97 3.00 4.47
N ALA A 105 -1.58 2.78 5.71
CA ALA A 105 -2.36 2.04 6.70
C ALA A 105 -3.02 2.99 7.71
N LEU A 106 -2.33 4.05 8.11
CA LEU A 106 -2.78 5.00 9.12
C LEU A 106 -3.97 5.84 8.63
N LEU A 107 -3.91 6.40 7.41
CA LEU A 107 -4.96 7.31 6.94
C LEU A 107 -6.33 6.61 6.76
N PRO A 108 -6.42 5.37 6.22
CA PRO A 108 -7.66 4.60 6.26
C PRO A 108 -8.14 4.28 7.68
N GLU A 109 -7.22 3.88 8.58
CA GLU A 109 -7.54 3.57 9.98
C GLU A 109 -8.14 4.78 10.70
N LYS A 110 -7.62 5.99 10.43
CA LYS A 110 -8.11 7.26 11.00
C LYS A 110 -9.34 7.84 10.29
N GLY A 111 -9.77 7.24 9.18
CA GLY A 111 -10.91 7.73 8.41
C GLY A 111 -10.68 9.09 7.73
N ILE A 112 -9.41 9.45 7.49
CA ILE A 112 -9.02 10.70 6.82
C ILE A 112 -9.37 10.63 5.35
N VAL A 113 -9.18 9.46 4.74
CA VAL A 113 -9.65 9.18 3.37
C VAL A 113 -10.92 8.34 3.45
N THR A 114 -11.91 8.69 2.63
CA THR A 114 -13.20 8.00 2.57
C THR A 114 -13.61 7.69 1.11
N ALA A 115 -14.73 6.99 0.96
CA ALA A 115 -15.25 6.67 -0.37
C ALA A 115 -15.62 7.92 -1.16
N GLY A 116 -15.30 7.92 -2.44
CA GLY A 116 -15.58 9.00 -3.38
C GLY A 116 -14.55 10.13 -3.38
N ASP A 117 -13.56 10.12 -2.47
CA ASP A 117 -12.50 11.14 -2.43
C ASP A 117 -11.63 11.13 -3.70
N CYS A 118 -11.09 12.30 -4.03
CA CYS A 118 -9.99 12.49 -4.98
C CYS A 118 -8.71 12.85 -4.21
N VAL A 119 -7.74 11.93 -4.20
CA VAL A 119 -6.56 11.99 -3.33
C VAL A 119 -5.28 12.00 -4.16
N ILE A 120 -4.36 12.89 -3.83
CA ILE A 120 -2.98 12.83 -4.32
C ILE A 120 -1.99 12.70 -3.16
N GLY A 121 -0.87 12.04 -3.41
CA GLY A 121 0.23 11.96 -2.47
C GLY A 121 1.57 11.89 -3.18
N ALA A 122 2.60 12.44 -2.55
CA ALA A 122 3.95 12.32 -3.09
C ALA A 122 4.60 10.96 -2.75
N ASP A 123 3.80 9.91 -2.71
CA ASP A 123 4.22 8.51 -2.59
C ASP A 123 3.53 7.67 -3.66
N SER A 124 4.26 6.73 -4.26
CA SER A 124 3.76 5.88 -5.35
C SER A 124 2.55 5.04 -4.93
N HIS A 125 2.51 4.60 -3.65
CA HIS A 125 1.47 3.71 -3.13
C HIS A 125 0.23 4.46 -2.63
N THR A 126 0.12 5.76 -2.91
CA THR A 126 -1.12 6.54 -2.69
C THR A 126 -2.35 5.89 -3.35
N CYS A 127 -2.16 5.05 -4.38
CA CYS A 127 -3.22 4.26 -5.00
C CYS A 127 -3.95 3.30 -4.04
N THR A 128 -3.44 3.04 -2.86
CA THR A 128 -4.03 2.17 -1.81
C THR A 128 -5.49 2.49 -1.51
N TYR A 129 -5.87 3.76 -1.50
CA TYR A 129 -7.19 4.19 -1.04
C TYR A 129 -8.32 3.89 -2.02
N GLY A 130 -8.00 3.41 -3.22
CA GLY A 130 -9.00 2.86 -4.13
C GLY A 130 -9.74 1.64 -3.55
N ALA A 131 -9.17 0.98 -2.55
CA ALA A 131 -9.85 -0.05 -1.76
C ALA A 131 -11.09 0.46 -1.01
N LEU A 132 -11.13 1.76 -0.70
CA LEU A 132 -12.26 2.44 -0.07
C LEU A 132 -13.26 3.00 -1.10
N GLY A 133 -13.00 2.83 -2.40
CA GLY A 133 -13.77 3.46 -3.46
C GLY A 133 -13.41 4.93 -3.71
N ALA A 134 -12.17 5.34 -3.42
CA ALA A 134 -11.61 6.66 -3.74
C ALA A 134 -10.79 6.62 -5.03
N PHE A 135 -10.74 7.70 -5.79
CA PHE A 135 -9.68 7.89 -6.78
C PHE A 135 -8.46 8.43 -6.07
N SER A 136 -7.40 7.65 -6.05
CA SER A 136 -6.17 8.02 -5.35
C SER A 136 -4.94 7.64 -6.17
N THR A 137 -3.96 8.54 -6.24
CA THR A 137 -2.78 8.31 -7.09
C THR A 137 -1.53 9.04 -6.58
N GLY A 138 -0.37 8.42 -6.82
CA GLY A 138 0.92 9.05 -6.57
C GLY A 138 1.24 10.15 -7.60
N VAL A 139 1.86 11.22 -7.12
CA VAL A 139 2.32 12.37 -7.90
C VAL A 139 3.73 12.78 -7.49
N GLY A 140 4.36 13.68 -8.25
CA GLY A 140 5.63 14.26 -7.86
C GLY A 140 5.49 15.29 -6.72
N SER A 141 6.59 15.56 -6.01
CA SER A 141 6.58 16.54 -4.90
C SER A 141 6.21 17.94 -5.36
N THR A 142 6.47 18.31 -6.62
CA THR A 142 6.04 19.59 -7.20
C THR A 142 4.51 19.67 -7.36
N ASP A 143 3.87 18.58 -7.82
CA ASP A 143 2.41 18.50 -7.93
C ASP A 143 1.77 18.50 -6.52
N MET A 144 2.40 17.82 -5.56
CA MET A 144 1.98 17.86 -4.15
C MET A 144 2.01 19.31 -3.62
N ALA A 145 3.09 20.06 -3.88
CA ALA A 145 3.21 21.45 -3.47
C ALA A 145 2.10 22.33 -4.05
N ALA A 146 1.83 22.19 -5.36
CA ALA A 146 0.73 22.88 -6.03
C ALA A 146 -0.63 22.47 -5.44
N GLY A 147 -0.84 21.17 -5.20
CA GLY A 147 -2.03 20.64 -4.54
C GLY A 147 -2.26 21.21 -3.14
N MET A 148 -1.21 21.28 -2.30
CA MET A 148 -1.29 21.88 -0.97
C MET A 148 -1.68 23.38 -1.02
N ALA A 149 -1.22 24.11 -2.03
CA ALA A 149 -1.52 25.53 -2.17
C ALA A 149 -2.91 25.81 -2.76
N THR A 150 -3.37 25.00 -3.72
CA THR A 150 -4.53 25.32 -4.57
C THR A 150 -5.74 24.42 -4.31
N GLY A 151 -5.57 23.25 -3.73
CA GLY A 151 -6.62 22.23 -3.62
C GLY A 151 -7.04 21.63 -4.95
N MET A 152 -6.20 21.75 -5.98
CA MET A 152 -6.48 21.30 -7.34
C MET A 152 -5.32 20.52 -7.92
N ALA A 153 -5.63 19.55 -8.78
CA ALA A 153 -4.65 18.90 -9.63
C ALA A 153 -5.21 18.67 -11.03
N TRP A 154 -4.32 18.62 -12.01
CA TRP A 154 -4.71 18.21 -13.37
C TRP A 154 -4.52 16.71 -13.55
N PHE A 155 -5.40 16.11 -14.33
CA PHE A 155 -5.31 14.70 -14.69
C PHE A 155 -5.60 14.50 -16.17
N LYS A 156 -4.87 13.59 -16.79
CA LYS A 156 -5.35 12.90 -17.97
C LYS A 156 -6.22 11.75 -17.50
N VAL A 157 -7.49 11.76 -17.80
CA VAL A 157 -8.42 10.71 -17.37
C VAL A 157 -7.92 9.34 -17.87
N PRO A 158 -7.68 8.37 -16.98
CA PRO A 158 -7.19 7.07 -17.40
C PRO A 158 -8.28 6.25 -18.09
N SER A 159 -7.89 5.40 -19.02
CA SER A 159 -8.71 4.25 -19.43
C SER A 159 -8.68 3.17 -18.32
N ALA A 160 -9.47 2.13 -18.45
CA ALA A 160 -9.56 1.11 -17.40
C ALA A 160 -9.44 -0.32 -17.94
N ILE A 161 -8.86 -1.19 -17.11
CA ILE A 161 -8.91 -2.64 -17.23
C ILE A 161 -9.85 -3.15 -16.14
N LYS A 162 -10.78 -4.02 -16.52
CA LYS A 162 -11.73 -4.66 -15.60
C LYS A 162 -11.24 -6.04 -15.21
N PHE A 163 -11.11 -6.28 -13.91
CA PHE A 163 -10.83 -7.59 -13.33
C PHE A 163 -12.11 -8.14 -12.70
N VAL A 164 -12.61 -9.24 -13.24
CA VAL A 164 -13.81 -9.93 -12.73
C VAL A 164 -13.36 -11.09 -11.86
N LEU A 165 -13.54 -10.95 -10.56
CA LEU A 165 -13.15 -11.94 -9.57
C LEU A 165 -14.30 -12.89 -9.29
N THR A 166 -14.03 -14.20 -9.29
CA THR A 166 -14.99 -15.25 -8.98
C THR A 166 -14.45 -16.18 -7.89
N GLY A 167 -15.31 -16.97 -7.26
CA GLY A 167 -14.91 -17.89 -6.21
C GLY A 167 -14.44 -17.19 -4.93
N LYS A 168 -13.59 -17.86 -4.17
CA LYS A 168 -12.96 -17.35 -2.94
C LYS A 168 -11.58 -17.97 -2.75
N PHE A 169 -10.72 -17.31 -1.97
CA PHE A 169 -9.39 -17.81 -1.67
C PHE A 169 -9.40 -19.18 -0.98
N ASN A 170 -8.44 -20.01 -1.36
CA ASN A 170 -8.07 -21.19 -0.61
C ASN A 170 -7.35 -20.82 0.71
N PRO A 171 -7.31 -21.71 1.70
CA PRO A 171 -6.55 -21.45 2.93
C PRO A 171 -5.09 -21.05 2.65
N ARG A 172 -4.61 -20.03 3.36
CA ARG A 172 -3.24 -19.47 3.24
C ARG A 172 -2.98 -18.65 1.97
N VAL A 173 -3.97 -18.42 1.14
CA VAL A 173 -3.94 -17.48 0.00
C VAL A 173 -4.60 -16.17 0.43
N SER A 174 -4.10 -15.04 -0.02
CA SER A 174 -4.54 -13.70 0.37
C SER A 174 -4.55 -12.73 -0.82
N GLY A 175 -4.97 -11.49 -0.58
CA GLY A 175 -4.90 -10.41 -1.56
C GLY A 175 -3.50 -10.16 -2.10
N LYS A 176 -2.44 -10.45 -1.32
CA LYS A 176 -1.06 -10.38 -1.80
C LYS A 176 -0.77 -11.38 -2.92
N ASP A 177 -1.23 -12.61 -2.75
CA ASP A 177 -1.06 -13.66 -3.77
C ASP A 177 -1.82 -13.29 -5.05
N LEU A 178 -3.03 -12.73 -4.93
CA LEU A 178 -3.82 -12.26 -6.07
C LEU A 178 -3.11 -11.14 -6.83
N ILE A 179 -2.63 -10.10 -6.15
CA ILE A 179 -2.00 -8.98 -6.86
C ILE A 179 -0.67 -9.37 -7.48
N LEU A 180 0.13 -10.23 -6.84
CA LEU A 180 1.33 -10.80 -7.44
C LEU A 180 1.00 -11.62 -8.69
N HIS A 181 -0.03 -12.47 -8.62
CA HIS A 181 -0.51 -13.23 -9.78
C HIS A 181 -0.93 -12.31 -10.93
N ILE A 182 -1.67 -11.23 -10.64
CA ILE A 182 -2.06 -10.25 -11.66
C ILE A 182 -0.85 -9.59 -12.30
N ILE A 183 0.12 -9.12 -11.49
CA ILE A 183 1.33 -8.47 -12.00
C ILE A 183 2.14 -9.45 -12.86
N GLY A 184 2.26 -10.73 -12.44
CA GLY A 184 2.88 -11.77 -13.24
C GLY A 184 2.18 -12.04 -14.57
N MET A 185 0.85 -11.91 -14.60
CA MET A 185 0.03 -12.12 -15.80
C MET A 185 0.14 -10.98 -16.81
N ILE A 186 0.14 -9.72 -16.35
CA ILE A 186 0.06 -8.55 -17.25
C ILE A 186 1.39 -7.79 -17.40
N GLY A 187 2.39 -8.07 -16.56
CA GLY A 187 3.67 -7.37 -16.53
C GLY A 187 3.64 -6.08 -15.71
N VAL A 188 4.82 -5.53 -15.41
CA VAL A 188 5.01 -4.28 -14.64
C VAL A 188 4.50 -3.03 -15.37
N ASP A 189 4.22 -3.11 -16.66
CA ASP A 189 3.68 -2.04 -17.51
C ASP A 189 2.30 -2.37 -18.13
N GLY A 190 1.72 -3.53 -17.81
CA GLY A 190 0.47 -4.00 -18.41
C GLY A 190 -0.75 -3.11 -18.15
N ALA A 191 -0.73 -2.35 -17.06
CA ALA A 191 -1.73 -1.34 -16.72
C ALA A 191 -1.19 0.09 -16.77
N LEU A 192 -0.12 0.35 -17.55
CA LEU A 192 0.55 1.65 -17.59
C LEU A 192 -0.46 2.79 -17.84
N TYR A 193 -0.53 3.70 -16.86
CA TYR A 193 -1.44 4.86 -16.85
C TYR A 193 -2.93 4.50 -16.93
N LYS A 194 -3.34 3.31 -16.53
CA LYS A 194 -4.74 2.87 -16.52
C LYS A 194 -5.30 2.78 -15.10
N SER A 195 -6.61 2.70 -14.97
CA SER A 195 -7.29 2.29 -13.76
C SER A 195 -7.49 0.77 -13.77
N MET A 196 -7.17 0.08 -12.68
CA MET A 196 -7.48 -1.33 -12.47
C MET A 196 -8.77 -1.41 -11.63
N GLU A 197 -9.88 -1.77 -12.24
CA GLU A 197 -11.18 -1.85 -11.58
C GLU A 197 -11.53 -3.31 -11.26
N PHE A 198 -11.72 -3.62 -9.98
CA PHE A 198 -11.97 -4.97 -9.48
C PHE A 198 -13.47 -5.16 -9.23
N THR A 199 -14.07 -6.17 -9.83
CA THR A 199 -15.51 -6.44 -9.77
C THR A 199 -15.78 -7.94 -9.69
N GLY A 200 -17.04 -8.33 -9.72
CA GLY A 200 -17.46 -9.74 -9.75
C GLY A 200 -17.82 -10.29 -8.37
N PRO A 201 -18.47 -11.46 -8.32
CA PRO A 201 -18.99 -12.03 -7.07
C PRO A 201 -17.90 -12.41 -6.06
N GLY A 202 -16.66 -12.66 -6.51
CA GLY A 202 -15.53 -12.96 -5.63
C GLY A 202 -15.11 -11.79 -4.73
N VAL A 203 -15.44 -10.53 -5.11
CA VAL A 203 -15.10 -9.33 -4.33
C VAL A 203 -15.70 -9.38 -2.92
N GLU A 204 -16.90 -9.90 -2.75
CA GLU A 204 -17.56 -10.02 -1.45
C GLU A 204 -16.79 -10.90 -0.46
N SER A 205 -15.95 -11.81 -0.95
CA SER A 205 -15.12 -12.69 -0.12
C SER A 205 -13.81 -12.05 0.35
N LEU A 206 -13.42 -10.91 -0.23
CA LEU A 206 -12.19 -10.20 0.11
C LEU A 206 -12.39 -9.32 1.34
N THR A 207 -11.49 -9.44 2.29
CA THR A 207 -11.43 -8.52 3.43
C THR A 207 -10.97 -7.12 3.00
N MET A 208 -11.13 -6.12 3.88
CA MET A 208 -10.57 -4.80 3.58
C MET A 208 -9.05 -4.80 3.51
N ASP A 209 -8.38 -5.63 4.32
CA ASP A 209 -6.92 -5.75 4.31
C ASP A 209 -6.43 -6.35 2.98
N ASP A 210 -7.15 -7.33 2.40
CA ASP A 210 -6.90 -7.83 1.04
C ASP A 210 -7.05 -6.71 -0.01
N ARG A 211 -8.17 -5.97 0.01
CA ARG A 211 -8.43 -4.89 -0.96
C ARG A 211 -7.40 -3.78 -0.88
N LEU A 212 -7.00 -3.39 0.33
CA LEU A 212 -5.96 -2.38 0.56
C LEU A 212 -4.60 -2.85 0.02
N CYS A 213 -4.26 -4.13 0.20
CA CYS A 213 -3.05 -4.74 -0.38
C CYS A 213 -3.08 -4.74 -1.91
N ILE A 214 -4.21 -5.15 -2.51
CA ILE A 214 -4.39 -5.21 -3.97
C ILE A 214 -4.26 -3.82 -4.59
N CYS A 215 -4.97 -2.82 -4.07
CA CYS A 215 -4.90 -1.45 -4.57
C CYS A 215 -3.51 -0.82 -4.33
N ASN A 216 -2.85 -1.13 -3.20
CA ASN A 216 -1.49 -0.65 -2.92
C ASN A 216 -0.51 -1.04 -4.03
N MET A 217 -0.58 -2.27 -4.52
CA MET A 217 0.34 -2.78 -5.52
C MET A 217 -0.13 -2.58 -6.97
N ALA A 218 -1.23 -1.88 -7.22
CA ALA A 218 -1.65 -1.56 -8.58
C ALA A 218 -0.59 -0.75 -9.35
N ILE A 219 0.16 0.11 -8.66
CA ILE A 219 1.27 0.87 -9.26
C ILE A 219 2.39 -0.03 -9.78
N GLU A 220 2.56 -1.23 -9.23
CA GLU A 220 3.59 -2.17 -9.67
C GLU A 220 3.26 -2.83 -11.02
N ALA A 221 2.02 -2.66 -11.51
CA ALA A 221 1.61 -2.94 -12.88
C ALA A 221 1.59 -1.66 -13.77
N GLY A 222 2.10 -0.52 -13.26
CA GLY A 222 2.10 0.78 -13.94
C GLY A 222 0.78 1.56 -13.83
N ALA A 223 -0.19 1.08 -13.06
CA ALA A 223 -1.52 1.71 -12.98
C ALA A 223 -1.49 3.08 -12.27
N LYS A 224 -2.43 3.95 -12.65
CA LYS A 224 -2.70 5.19 -11.90
C LYS A 224 -3.38 4.90 -10.56
N ASN A 225 -4.27 3.91 -10.56
CA ASN A 225 -4.96 3.44 -9.36
C ASN A 225 -5.49 2.02 -9.55
N GLY A 226 -5.67 1.29 -8.44
CA GLY A 226 -6.59 0.17 -8.32
C GLY A 226 -7.83 0.67 -7.60
N ILE A 227 -9.01 0.14 -7.91
CA ILE A 227 -10.24 0.60 -7.29
C ILE A 227 -11.27 -0.53 -7.17
N PHE A 228 -11.95 -0.57 -6.03
CA PHE A 228 -13.10 -1.43 -5.75
C PHE A 228 -14.38 -0.60 -5.67
N PRO A 229 -15.52 -1.11 -6.16
CA PRO A 229 -16.81 -0.52 -5.82
C PRO A 229 -17.09 -0.65 -4.33
N VAL A 230 -17.87 0.28 -3.78
CA VAL A 230 -18.24 0.26 -2.36
C VAL A 230 -19.36 -0.74 -2.13
N ASP A 231 -19.05 -1.80 -1.41
CA ASP A 231 -20.00 -2.81 -0.96
C ASP A 231 -20.21 -2.79 0.56
N GLU A 232 -20.91 -3.77 1.11
CA GLU A 232 -21.18 -3.85 2.55
C GLU A 232 -19.91 -4.02 3.39
N VAL A 233 -18.87 -4.68 2.86
CA VAL A 233 -17.57 -4.82 3.53
C VAL A 233 -16.90 -3.45 3.68
N THR A 234 -16.87 -2.67 2.61
CA THR A 234 -16.32 -1.30 2.63
C THR A 234 -17.15 -0.39 3.51
N LYS A 235 -18.49 -0.44 3.42
CA LYS A 235 -19.37 0.36 4.28
C LYS A 235 -19.18 0.06 5.77
N ALA A 236 -19.05 -1.22 6.12
CA ALA A 236 -18.77 -1.64 7.49
C ALA A 236 -17.41 -1.14 7.99
N TYR A 237 -16.39 -1.15 7.12
CA TYR A 237 -15.08 -0.60 7.45
C TYR A 237 -15.11 0.92 7.67
N LEU A 238 -15.84 1.67 6.84
CA LEU A 238 -15.96 3.13 6.93
C LEU A 238 -16.83 3.57 8.10
N ALA A 239 -17.78 2.74 8.55
CA ALA A 239 -18.71 3.08 9.63
C ALA A 239 -17.96 3.41 10.93
N GLY A 240 -18.20 4.62 11.44
CA GLY A 240 -17.58 5.14 12.67
C GLY A 240 -16.10 5.53 12.53
N ARG A 241 -15.50 5.40 11.31
CA ARG A 241 -14.14 5.87 11.01
C ARG A 241 -14.14 7.17 10.21
N SER A 242 -14.92 7.24 9.13
CA SER A 242 -14.91 8.37 8.20
C SER A 242 -15.11 9.71 8.91
N GLN A 243 -14.18 10.64 8.73
CA GLN A 243 -14.26 11.99 9.28
C GLN A 243 -15.16 12.91 8.43
N ARG A 244 -15.45 12.51 7.20
CA ARG A 244 -16.35 13.20 6.26
C ARG A 244 -17.42 12.22 5.76
N PRO A 245 -18.59 12.69 5.30
CA PRO A 245 -19.59 11.85 4.67
C PRO A 245 -19.03 11.15 3.44
N PRO A 246 -19.09 9.80 3.34
CA PRO A 246 -18.65 9.09 2.14
C PRO A 246 -19.63 9.33 0.98
N VAL A 247 -19.11 9.39 -0.25
CA VAL A 247 -19.89 9.44 -1.48
C VAL A 247 -19.67 8.16 -2.26
N PHE A 248 -20.75 7.46 -2.62
CA PHE A 248 -20.66 6.17 -3.30
C PHE A 248 -20.91 6.35 -4.79
N TYR A 249 -19.93 5.97 -5.60
CA TYR A 249 -20.03 5.93 -7.04
C TYR A 249 -20.06 4.49 -7.53
N GLU A 250 -20.71 4.27 -8.65
CA GLU A 250 -20.76 3.00 -9.36
C GLU A 250 -20.46 3.23 -10.84
N ALA A 251 -19.79 2.27 -11.47
CA ALA A 251 -19.61 2.30 -12.91
C ALA A 251 -20.96 2.16 -13.61
N ASP A 252 -21.11 2.82 -14.76
CA ASP A 252 -22.31 2.65 -15.58
C ASP A 252 -22.37 1.21 -16.13
N PRO A 253 -23.56 0.63 -16.33
CA PRO A 253 -23.70 -0.72 -16.89
C PRO A 253 -23.06 -0.87 -18.28
N ASP A 254 -23.00 0.21 -19.05
CA ASP A 254 -22.38 0.31 -20.38
C ASP A 254 -20.99 0.97 -20.35
N ALA A 255 -20.32 0.98 -19.17
CA ALA A 255 -18.95 1.49 -19.01
C ALA A 255 -17.98 0.77 -19.95
N VAL A 256 -17.06 1.54 -20.53
CA VAL A 256 -16.11 1.01 -21.52
C VAL A 256 -14.77 0.71 -20.88
N TYR A 257 -14.32 -0.53 -21.03
CA TYR A 257 -13.01 -1.01 -20.58
C TYR A 257 -12.17 -1.42 -21.79
N GLU A 258 -10.86 -1.16 -21.73
CA GLU A 258 -9.94 -1.62 -22.77
C GLU A 258 -9.81 -3.14 -22.80
N LYS A 259 -9.88 -3.76 -21.63
CA LYS A 259 -9.76 -5.21 -21.44
C LYS A 259 -10.58 -5.65 -20.24
N THR A 260 -11.15 -6.84 -20.32
CA THR A 260 -11.75 -7.56 -19.20
C THR A 260 -10.98 -8.85 -18.96
N ILE A 261 -10.59 -9.10 -17.71
CA ILE A 261 -9.84 -10.29 -17.29
C ILE A 261 -10.63 -10.97 -16.18
N GLU A 262 -10.91 -12.24 -16.35
CA GLU A 262 -11.59 -13.06 -15.33
C GLU A 262 -10.55 -13.83 -14.52
N ILE A 263 -10.71 -13.88 -13.19
CA ILE A 263 -9.82 -14.59 -12.27
C ILE A 263 -10.67 -15.39 -11.28
N ASP A 264 -10.45 -16.70 -11.24
CA ASP A 264 -10.98 -17.57 -10.21
C ASP A 264 -10.06 -17.56 -8.99
N LEU A 265 -10.53 -16.96 -7.90
CA LEU A 265 -9.79 -16.90 -6.63
C LEU A 265 -9.49 -18.29 -6.05
N GLY A 266 -10.35 -19.28 -6.35
CA GLY A 266 -10.17 -20.65 -5.91
C GLY A 266 -9.08 -21.42 -6.66
N ALA A 267 -8.63 -20.91 -7.81
CA ALA A 267 -7.52 -21.48 -8.57
C ALA A 267 -6.15 -20.94 -8.15
N LEU A 268 -6.11 -19.87 -7.32
CA LEU A 268 -4.85 -19.24 -6.92
C LEU A 268 -4.11 -20.08 -5.88
N GLU A 269 -2.79 -20.08 -6.01
CA GLU A 269 -1.86 -20.70 -5.08
C GLU A 269 -0.99 -19.64 -4.38
N PRO A 270 -0.38 -19.96 -3.21
CA PRO A 270 0.61 -19.09 -2.60
C PRO A 270 1.69 -18.71 -3.61
N THR A 271 1.86 -17.40 -3.83
CA THR A 271 2.66 -16.85 -4.92
C THR A 271 3.87 -16.09 -4.36
N VAL A 272 5.02 -16.25 -5.01
CA VAL A 272 6.26 -15.52 -4.69
C VAL A 272 6.74 -14.82 -5.96
N SER A 273 7.05 -13.53 -5.85
CA SER A 273 7.73 -12.81 -6.92
C SER A 273 9.24 -12.84 -6.70
N TYR A 274 9.98 -13.36 -7.66
CA TYR A 274 11.43 -13.47 -7.63
C TYR A 274 12.12 -12.15 -8.02
N PRO A 275 13.37 -11.91 -7.58
CA PRO A 275 14.12 -10.73 -7.98
C PRO A 275 14.35 -10.69 -9.52
N HIS A 276 14.45 -9.53 -10.16
CA HIS A 276 14.41 -8.18 -9.55
C HIS A 276 13.21 -7.37 -10.07
N LEU A 277 12.11 -8.05 -10.45
CA LEU A 277 10.88 -7.41 -10.90
C LEU A 277 9.66 -8.09 -10.25
N PRO A 278 8.64 -7.33 -9.85
CA PRO A 278 7.41 -7.90 -9.27
C PRO A 278 6.67 -8.88 -10.18
N GLU A 279 6.87 -8.82 -11.49
CA GLU A 279 6.25 -9.72 -12.48
C GLU A 279 6.87 -11.13 -12.54
N ASN A 280 8.06 -11.33 -11.95
CA ASN A 280 8.72 -12.65 -11.93
C ASN A 280 8.04 -13.59 -10.92
N THR A 281 6.78 -13.91 -11.14
CA THR A 281 5.96 -14.67 -10.20
C THR A 281 6.03 -16.16 -10.42
N HIS A 282 6.11 -16.89 -9.30
CA HIS A 282 6.16 -18.35 -9.22
C HIS A 282 5.26 -18.83 -8.09
N VAL A 283 4.80 -20.09 -8.17
CA VAL A 283 4.15 -20.74 -7.04
C VAL A 283 5.20 -20.98 -5.93
N ALA A 284 4.84 -20.74 -4.68
CA ALA A 284 5.77 -20.82 -3.55
C ALA A 284 6.48 -22.19 -3.43
N SER A 285 5.81 -23.28 -3.82
CA SER A 285 6.38 -24.64 -3.82
C SER A 285 7.57 -24.82 -4.77
N GLU A 286 7.71 -23.99 -5.80
CA GLU A 286 8.85 -24.03 -6.74
C GLU A 286 10.13 -23.48 -6.12
N GLY A 287 10.03 -22.63 -5.09
CA GLY A 287 11.16 -22.00 -4.41
C GLY A 287 11.83 -22.83 -3.31
N LYS A 288 11.42 -24.07 -3.09
CA LYS A 288 11.85 -24.91 -1.97
C LYS A 288 13.37 -25.08 -1.77
N ASP A 289 14.15 -24.89 -2.80
CA ASP A 289 15.62 -25.01 -2.77
C ASP A 289 16.32 -23.63 -2.63
N ILE A 290 15.57 -22.55 -2.55
CA ILE A 290 16.10 -21.18 -2.39
C ILE A 290 16.24 -20.88 -0.92
N LYS A 291 17.50 -20.91 -0.43
CA LYS A 291 17.83 -20.54 0.94
C LYS A 291 17.69 -19.04 1.15
N ILE A 292 17.21 -18.63 2.33
CA ILE A 292 17.02 -17.24 2.72
C ILE A 292 17.79 -16.88 3.98
N ASP A 293 18.11 -15.60 4.15
CA ASP A 293 18.84 -15.05 5.29
C ASP A 293 17.96 -14.16 6.17
N GLN A 294 16.86 -13.63 5.61
CA GLN A 294 15.99 -12.70 6.31
C GLN A 294 14.54 -12.87 5.88
N VAL A 295 13.62 -12.56 6.79
CA VAL A 295 12.22 -12.27 6.47
C VAL A 295 11.83 -10.91 7.03
N VAL A 296 11.00 -10.17 6.26
CA VAL A 296 10.38 -8.92 6.70
C VAL A 296 8.88 -9.06 6.50
N ILE A 297 8.11 -9.00 7.59
CA ILE A 297 6.64 -9.07 7.59
C ILE A 297 6.08 -7.75 8.08
N GLY A 298 5.37 -7.03 7.23
CA GLY A 298 4.84 -5.71 7.51
C GLY A 298 4.69 -4.86 6.26
N SER A 299 4.92 -3.57 6.37
CA SER A 299 4.79 -2.53 5.35
C SER A 299 3.34 -2.02 5.13
N CYS A 300 3.19 -1.02 4.25
CA CYS A 300 1.87 -0.51 3.85
C CYS A 300 1.01 -1.54 3.13
N THR A 301 1.61 -2.55 2.50
CA THR A 301 0.90 -3.66 1.87
C THR A 301 0.34 -4.64 2.89
N ASN A 302 1.19 -5.14 3.80
CA ASN A 302 0.87 -6.29 4.65
C ASN A 302 1.39 -6.12 6.10
N GLY A 303 1.03 -5.02 6.74
CA GLY A 303 1.32 -4.77 8.15
C GLY A 303 0.06 -4.56 9.01
N ARG A 304 -1.13 -4.84 8.47
CA ARG A 304 -2.42 -4.69 9.16
C ARG A 304 -2.68 -5.87 10.09
N LEU A 305 -3.80 -5.81 10.80
CA LEU A 305 -4.07 -6.78 11.86
C LEU A 305 -4.23 -8.22 11.35
N GLU A 306 -4.89 -8.40 10.21
CA GLU A 306 -5.05 -9.73 9.59
C GLU A 306 -3.72 -10.30 9.08
N ASP A 307 -2.81 -9.44 8.60
CA ASP A 307 -1.46 -9.82 8.20
C ASP A 307 -0.64 -10.34 9.38
N MET A 308 -0.72 -9.62 10.52
CA MET A 308 -0.08 -10.04 11.76
C MET A 308 -0.68 -11.35 12.28
N GLU A 309 -2.00 -11.53 12.16
CA GLU A 309 -2.66 -12.77 12.52
C GLU A 309 -2.21 -13.94 11.63
N ALA A 310 -2.09 -13.71 10.32
CA ALA A 310 -1.63 -14.74 9.38
C ALA A 310 -0.21 -15.22 9.72
N ALA A 311 0.71 -14.30 10.00
CA ALA A 311 2.05 -14.61 10.46
C ALA A 311 2.07 -15.33 11.83
N TYR A 312 1.26 -14.83 12.78
CA TYR A 312 1.13 -15.44 14.10
C TYR A 312 0.65 -16.90 14.03
N LYS A 313 -0.36 -17.19 13.22
CA LYS A 313 -0.90 -18.56 13.05
C LYS A 313 0.15 -19.56 12.53
N VAL A 314 1.16 -19.08 11.81
CA VAL A 314 2.26 -19.91 11.32
C VAL A 314 3.38 -20.05 12.34
N LEU A 315 3.75 -18.95 13.03
CA LEU A 315 4.92 -18.88 13.91
C LEU A 315 4.65 -19.34 15.35
N LYS A 316 3.40 -19.29 15.81
CA LYS A 316 3.02 -19.60 17.19
C LYS A 316 3.57 -20.96 17.67
N GLY A 317 4.33 -20.94 18.77
CA GLY A 317 4.88 -22.15 19.39
C GLY A 317 5.99 -22.82 18.59
N LYS A 318 6.50 -22.17 17.55
CA LYS A 318 7.61 -22.63 16.71
C LYS A 318 8.77 -21.64 16.80
N HIS A 319 9.93 -22.00 16.24
CA HIS A 319 11.11 -21.14 16.18
C HIS A 319 11.61 -21.02 14.74
N ILE A 320 12.01 -19.82 14.32
CA ILE A 320 12.59 -19.59 12.99
C ILE A 320 13.90 -20.35 12.82
N ALA A 321 14.24 -20.68 11.58
CA ALA A 321 15.44 -21.45 11.23
C ALA A 321 16.71 -20.72 11.69
N LYS A 322 17.70 -21.50 12.15
CA LYS A 322 19.01 -20.95 12.54
C LYS A 322 19.66 -20.20 11.38
N GLY A 323 20.04 -18.96 11.63
CA GLY A 323 20.67 -18.08 10.64
C GLY A 323 19.69 -17.18 9.88
N VAL A 324 18.39 -17.35 10.06
CA VAL A 324 17.36 -16.44 9.53
C VAL A 324 17.08 -15.31 10.51
N ARG A 325 17.02 -14.07 10.03
CA ARG A 325 16.59 -12.89 10.80
C ARG A 325 15.10 -12.64 10.51
N GLY A 326 14.26 -12.64 11.55
CA GLY A 326 12.84 -12.32 11.46
C GLY A 326 12.57 -10.88 11.92
N ILE A 327 11.96 -10.06 11.05
CA ILE A 327 11.58 -8.68 11.36
C ILE A 327 10.08 -8.52 11.14
N ILE A 328 9.34 -8.22 12.21
CA ILE A 328 7.89 -8.00 12.19
C ILE A 328 7.61 -6.53 12.40
N ILE A 329 6.79 -5.93 11.53
CA ILE A 329 6.48 -4.49 11.53
C ILE A 329 4.98 -4.29 11.45
N PRO A 330 4.28 -4.16 12.60
CA PRO A 330 2.88 -3.72 12.61
C PRO A 330 2.76 -2.34 11.96
N ALA A 331 1.77 -2.15 11.10
CA ALA A 331 1.71 -0.95 10.25
C ALA A 331 1.33 0.34 10.99
N THR A 332 0.66 0.25 12.14
CA THR A 332 0.25 1.42 12.95
C THR A 332 0.45 1.15 14.43
N MET A 333 0.47 2.22 15.23
CA MET A 333 0.51 2.08 16.70
C MET A 333 -0.72 1.35 17.25
N ALA A 334 -1.88 1.44 16.59
CA ALA A 334 -3.06 0.70 16.98
C ALA A 334 -2.89 -0.80 16.74
N VAL A 335 -2.41 -1.20 15.56
CA VAL A 335 -2.08 -2.60 15.24
C VAL A 335 -0.99 -3.12 16.19
N TYR A 336 0.05 -2.32 16.45
CA TYR A 336 1.13 -2.71 17.38
C TYR A 336 0.59 -2.98 18.79
N LYS A 337 -0.26 -2.07 19.31
CA LYS A 337 -0.91 -2.24 20.61
C LYS A 337 -1.80 -3.48 20.63
N GLU A 338 -2.57 -3.72 19.57
CA GLU A 338 -3.44 -4.90 19.48
C GLU A 338 -2.62 -6.20 19.46
N CYS A 339 -1.47 -6.24 18.76
CA CYS A 339 -0.54 -7.38 18.82
C CYS A 339 -0.02 -7.64 20.23
N ILE A 340 0.25 -6.60 21.01
CA ILE A 340 0.65 -6.74 22.43
C ILE A 340 -0.50 -7.33 23.24
N LEU A 341 -1.69 -6.77 23.13
CA LEU A 341 -2.87 -7.19 23.90
C LEU A 341 -3.28 -8.64 23.63
N ARG A 342 -3.12 -9.10 22.38
CA ARG A 342 -3.38 -10.49 21.97
C ARG A 342 -2.23 -11.46 22.28
N GLY A 343 -1.12 -10.97 22.81
CA GLY A 343 0.06 -11.79 23.07
C GLY A 343 0.85 -12.20 21.82
N TRP A 344 0.53 -11.63 20.65
CA TRP A 344 1.21 -11.96 19.39
C TRP A 344 2.64 -11.45 19.37
N THR A 345 2.89 -10.26 19.94
CA THR A 345 4.24 -9.70 20.06
C THR A 345 5.17 -10.65 20.83
N THR A 346 4.71 -11.21 21.97
CA THR A 346 5.47 -12.19 22.74
C THR A 346 5.72 -13.45 21.91
N ALA A 347 4.70 -13.96 21.21
CA ALA A 347 4.84 -15.14 20.37
C ALA A 347 5.86 -14.95 19.23
N PHE A 348 5.91 -13.75 18.61
CA PHE A 348 6.94 -13.44 17.61
C PHE A 348 8.34 -13.39 18.21
N ILE A 349 8.50 -12.82 19.39
CA ILE A 349 9.78 -12.79 20.11
C ILE A 349 10.22 -14.22 20.49
N ASP A 350 9.31 -15.04 21.02
CA ASP A 350 9.58 -16.44 21.36
C ASP A 350 9.95 -17.27 20.12
N ALA A 351 9.38 -16.92 18.95
CA ALA A 351 9.75 -17.53 17.68
C ALA A 351 11.15 -17.09 17.18
N GLY A 352 11.82 -16.12 17.83
CA GLY A 352 13.13 -15.62 17.45
C GLY A 352 13.10 -14.41 16.51
N CYS A 353 11.95 -13.74 16.36
CA CYS A 353 11.82 -12.51 15.60
C CYS A 353 12.00 -11.27 16.48
N ILE A 354 12.36 -10.14 15.86
CA ILE A 354 12.16 -8.83 16.49
C ILE A 354 10.83 -8.22 16.03
N VAL A 355 10.20 -7.45 16.93
CA VAL A 355 9.01 -6.67 16.58
C VAL A 355 9.38 -5.19 16.68
N SER A 356 9.27 -4.51 15.54
CA SER A 356 9.62 -3.09 15.42
C SER A 356 8.40 -2.21 15.70
N THR A 357 8.67 -0.94 16.00
CA THR A 357 7.68 0.13 15.85
C THR A 357 7.26 0.26 14.38
N PRO A 358 6.05 0.79 14.10
CA PRO A 358 5.60 1.06 12.72
C PRO A 358 6.62 1.90 11.95
N THR A 359 7.03 1.41 10.78
CA THR A 359 7.91 2.16 9.86
C THR A 359 7.86 1.58 8.45
N CYS A 360 7.97 2.43 7.45
CA CYS A 360 8.14 2.04 6.05
C CYS A 360 9.61 1.87 5.63
N GLY A 361 10.56 2.24 6.50
CA GLY A 361 11.99 2.32 6.21
C GLY A 361 12.64 1.05 5.61
N PRO A 362 12.35 -0.17 6.06
CA PRO A 362 12.91 -1.38 5.46
C PRO A 362 12.53 -1.59 3.99
N CYS A 363 11.33 -1.18 3.59
CA CYS A 363 10.82 -1.34 2.23
C CYS A 363 11.70 -0.65 1.16
N LEU A 364 12.42 0.39 1.54
CA LEU A 364 13.31 1.16 0.64
C LEU A 364 14.80 1.03 1.01
N GLY A 365 15.14 0.15 1.94
CA GLY A 365 16.52 0.01 2.41
C GLY A 365 17.04 1.24 3.16
N GLY A 366 16.15 2.03 3.73
CA GLY A 366 16.47 3.34 4.27
C GLY A 366 16.62 3.41 5.79
N TYR A 367 16.19 2.40 6.54
CA TYR A 367 16.14 2.48 8.00
C TYR A 367 16.74 1.26 8.71
N MET A 368 16.09 0.10 8.69
CA MET A 368 16.53 -1.14 9.34
C MET A 368 16.38 -2.33 8.40
N GLY A 369 16.93 -3.50 8.76
CA GLY A 369 16.79 -4.72 7.98
C GLY A 369 17.50 -4.65 6.63
N ILE A 370 18.53 -3.82 6.50
CA ILE A 370 19.31 -3.63 5.27
C ILE A 370 20.10 -4.91 4.98
N LEU A 371 20.05 -5.35 3.73
CA LEU A 371 20.71 -6.55 3.24
C LEU A 371 22.15 -6.27 2.78
N ALA A 372 23.06 -7.17 3.12
CA ALA A 372 24.41 -7.19 2.57
C ALA A 372 24.44 -7.87 1.19
N ALA A 373 25.61 -7.82 0.54
CA ALA A 373 25.82 -8.48 -0.77
C ALA A 373 25.53 -9.99 -0.68
N GLY A 374 24.73 -10.50 -1.61
CA GLY A 374 24.36 -11.92 -1.70
C GLY A 374 23.32 -12.40 -0.70
N GLU A 375 22.83 -11.56 0.22
CA GLU A 375 21.77 -11.94 1.14
C GLU A 375 20.40 -11.98 0.44
N ARG A 376 19.54 -12.91 0.89
CA ARG A 376 18.20 -13.14 0.38
C ARG A 376 17.14 -12.90 1.43
N CYS A 377 16.12 -12.10 1.07
CA CYS A 377 15.02 -11.77 1.95
C CYS A 377 13.67 -12.16 1.34
N VAL A 378 12.84 -12.90 2.05
CA VAL A 378 11.40 -12.99 1.73
C VAL A 378 10.68 -11.85 2.45
N SER A 379 9.96 -11.03 1.70
CA SER A 379 9.37 -9.80 2.22
C SER A 379 7.92 -9.63 1.80
N THR A 380 7.11 -9.09 2.69
CA THR A 380 5.73 -8.69 2.37
C THR A 380 5.63 -7.26 1.85
N THR A 381 6.76 -6.60 1.60
CA THR A 381 6.81 -5.29 0.94
C THR A 381 6.32 -5.35 -0.50
N ASN A 382 6.37 -4.24 -1.21
CA ASN A 382 5.76 -4.10 -2.54
C ASN A 382 6.74 -4.14 -3.71
N ARG A 383 8.04 -3.96 -3.48
CA ARG A 383 9.08 -3.86 -4.53
C ARG A 383 10.28 -4.72 -4.24
N ASN A 384 10.85 -5.32 -5.30
CA ASN A 384 12.03 -6.17 -5.22
C ASN A 384 13.10 -5.80 -6.28
N PHE A 385 13.14 -4.52 -6.69
CA PHE A 385 14.14 -4.02 -7.65
C PHE A 385 15.57 -4.19 -7.13
N VAL A 386 16.55 -4.16 -8.04
CA VAL A 386 17.97 -4.20 -7.68
C VAL A 386 18.30 -3.17 -6.60
N GLY A 387 18.91 -3.61 -5.52
CA GLY A 387 19.32 -2.74 -4.39
C GLY A 387 18.16 -2.21 -3.54
N ARG A 388 16.92 -2.69 -3.71
CA ARG A 388 15.74 -2.13 -3.04
C ARG A 388 15.81 -2.15 -1.52
N MET A 389 16.36 -3.21 -0.93
CA MET A 389 16.48 -3.37 0.53
C MET A 389 17.93 -3.34 1.04
N GLY A 390 18.89 -2.87 0.24
CA GLY A 390 20.29 -2.81 0.65
C GLY A 390 21.26 -2.89 -0.52
N HIS A 391 22.21 -3.83 -0.44
CA HIS A 391 23.25 -3.99 -1.46
C HIS A 391 22.64 -4.37 -2.81
N VAL A 392 23.26 -3.92 -3.90
CA VAL A 392 22.79 -4.20 -5.28
C VAL A 392 22.78 -5.69 -5.63
N ASP A 393 23.65 -6.47 -5.02
CA ASP A 393 23.71 -7.93 -5.18
C ASP A 393 22.81 -8.69 -4.19
N SER A 394 21.98 -7.99 -3.41
CA SER A 394 20.98 -8.64 -2.57
C SER A 394 19.71 -8.97 -3.36
N GLU A 395 19.01 -9.99 -2.89
CA GLU A 395 17.80 -10.49 -3.56
C GLU A 395 16.58 -10.37 -2.63
N VAL A 396 15.50 -9.76 -3.11
CA VAL A 396 14.23 -9.66 -2.40
C VAL A 396 13.17 -10.46 -3.13
N TYR A 397 12.49 -11.34 -2.40
CA TYR A 397 11.37 -12.17 -2.86
C TYR A 397 10.10 -11.66 -2.22
N LEU A 398 9.13 -11.24 -3.04
CA LEU A 398 7.85 -10.72 -2.52
C LEU A 398 6.88 -11.89 -2.29
N ALA A 399 6.25 -11.91 -1.11
CA ALA A 399 5.30 -12.95 -0.74
C ALA A 399 4.26 -12.46 0.26
N SER A 400 3.22 -13.27 0.49
CA SER A 400 2.23 -13.03 1.55
C SER A 400 2.81 -13.24 2.95
N PRO A 401 2.19 -12.69 4.01
CA PRO A 401 2.63 -12.90 5.40
C PRO A 401 2.73 -14.37 5.80
N ALA A 402 1.79 -15.20 5.35
CA ALA A 402 1.81 -16.63 5.63
C ALA A 402 3.03 -17.32 4.98
N THR A 403 3.32 -17.00 3.71
CA THR A 403 4.46 -17.53 2.97
C THR A 403 5.79 -17.06 3.56
N ALA A 404 5.89 -15.78 3.94
CA ALA A 404 7.09 -15.24 4.58
C ALA A 404 7.34 -15.90 5.95
N ALA A 405 6.29 -16.07 6.76
CA ALA A 405 6.38 -16.75 8.05
C ALA A 405 6.77 -18.24 7.91
N ALA A 406 6.21 -18.96 6.93
CA ALA A 406 6.57 -20.33 6.62
C ALA A 406 8.05 -20.45 6.19
N SER A 407 8.50 -19.51 5.35
CA SER A 407 9.89 -19.45 4.90
C SER A 407 10.85 -19.15 6.05
N ALA A 408 10.44 -18.35 7.05
CA ALA A 408 11.23 -18.11 8.24
C ALA A 408 11.47 -19.40 9.06
N LEU A 409 10.45 -20.28 9.14
CA LEU A 409 10.57 -21.53 9.90
C LEU A 409 11.55 -22.52 9.27
N THR A 410 11.59 -22.58 7.94
CA THR A 410 12.41 -23.59 7.23
C THR A 410 13.78 -23.08 6.82
N GLY A 411 13.94 -21.74 6.67
CA GLY A 411 15.13 -21.12 6.10
C GLY A 411 15.18 -21.17 4.57
N TYR A 412 14.09 -21.57 3.93
CA TYR A 412 13.91 -21.64 2.48
C TYR A 412 12.55 -21.06 2.08
N ILE A 413 12.39 -20.65 0.81
CA ILE A 413 11.05 -20.29 0.31
C ILE A 413 10.13 -21.51 0.47
N THR A 414 9.00 -21.30 1.17
CA THR A 414 8.15 -22.41 1.62
C THR A 414 6.67 -22.12 1.38
N ASP A 415 5.97 -23.09 0.81
CA ASP A 415 4.52 -23.07 0.72
C ASP A 415 3.91 -23.13 2.13
N PRO A 416 3.12 -22.10 2.54
CA PRO A 416 2.58 -22.02 3.89
C PRO A 416 1.54 -23.11 4.22
N ARG A 417 1.12 -23.89 3.23
CA ARG A 417 0.20 -25.02 3.42
C ARG A 417 0.89 -26.27 3.93
N THR A 418 2.24 -26.29 3.95
CA THR A 418 3.05 -27.46 4.33
C THR A 418 3.61 -27.41 5.76
N VAL A 419 3.39 -26.33 6.52
CA VAL A 419 3.97 -26.10 7.86
C VAL A 419 2.93 -25.84 8.95
#